data_f25ade4c91e904176f3c3ddd6757472f
#
_entry.id   f25ade4c91e904176f3c3ddd6757472f
#
_cell.length_a   1.000
_cell.length_b   1.000
_cell.length_c   1.000
_cell.angle_alpha   90.00
_cell.angle_beta   90.00
_cell.angle_gamma   90.00
#
_symmetry.space_group_name_H-M   'P 1'
#
loop_
_entity.id
_entity.type
_entity.pdbx_description
1 polymer ?
#
loop_
_entity_poly.entity_id
_entity_poly.type
_entity_poly.pdbx_seq_one_letter_code
_entity_poly.pdbx_strand_id
1 'polypeptide(L)'
;KTTTKEMIALVLSAAFETLKTQGNLNNEIGLPKTLLHLAPEHKAAVIEMGMSHFGEIHRLSCTTQPTIGVITNIGFSHIENLGSQEGILKAKLEILDGMQPDAPLILNADDPHLAPLAGTLDRPIYTYGLNAKDADVTAEDVQEGENATTIVTKDGRTFPAELPCVGLHNVMNALAAFCVGRICGIAPDVICAALKHYQPIPFRQNIEQRGPYTVIADCYNASPDSMRAALYVLRQMKGEGRRVAVLGDMLELGKLSPKLHSMVGDMASCSHLDQLFCYGKASID
;
A
#
# COMPACT_ATOMS: atom_id res chain seq x y z
N LYS A 1 2.90 0.51 0.09
CA LYS A 1 3.77 0.72 -1.10
C LYS A 1 4.22 -0.60 -1.71
N THR A 2 5.02 -1.40 -0.98
CA THR A 2 5.64 -2.61 -1.57
C THR A 2 4.59 -3.64 -2.04
N THR A 3 3.57 -3.91 -1.24
CA THR A 3 2.45 -4.78 -1.63
C THR A 3 1.74 -4.24 -2.88
N THR A 4 1.44 -2.95 -2.92
CA THR A 4 0.83 -2.29 -4.10
C THR A 4 1.71 -2.46 -5.34
N LYS A 5 3.02 -2.21 -5.21
CA LYS A 5 4.01 -2.41 -6.29
C LYS A 5 3.99 -3.85 -6.82
N GLU A 6 3.96 -4.84 -5.91
CA GLU A 6 3.93 -6.26 -6.33
C GLU A 6 2.63 -6.61 -7.06
N MET A 7 1.48 -6.12 -6.58
CA MET A 7 0.20 -6.35 -7.26
C MET A 7 0.15 -5.65 -8.62
N ILE A 8 0.65 -4.41 -8.72
CA ILE A 8 0.75 -3.69 -10.01
C ILE A 8 1.66 -4.47 -10.97
N ALA A 9 2.83 -4.89 -10.51
CA ALA A 9 3.76 -5.64 -11.35
C ALA A 9 3.15 -6.98 -11.82
N LEU A 10 2.42 -7.66 -10.95
CA LEU A 10 1.73 -8.91 -11.29
C LEU A 10 0.67 -8.68 -12.38
N VAL A 11 -0.14 -7.62 -12.24
CA VAL A 11 -1.16 -7.24 -13.23
C VAL A 11 -0.52 -6.88 -14.57
N LEU A 12 0.53 -6.06 -14.57
CA LEU A 12 1.21 -5.67 -15.81
C LEU A 12 1.91 -6.86 -16.46
N SER A 13 2.48 -7.79 -15.68
CA SER A 13 3.13 -9.00 -16.18
C SER A 13 2.18 -9.97 -16.88
N ALA A 14 0.87 -9.83 -16.68
CA ALA A 14 -0.12 -10.61 -17.42
C ALA A 14 -0.22 -10.21 -18.91
N ALA A 15 0.29 -9.03 -19.28
CA ALA A 15 0.21 -8.51 -20.65
C ALA A 15 1.56 -8.03 -21.20
N PHE A 16 2.55 -7.75 -20.34
CA PHE A 16 3.80 -7.11 -20.73
C PHE A 16 4.99 -7.77 -20.05
N GLU A 17 6.13 -7.85 -20.71
CA GLU A 17 7.40 -8.10 -20.02
C GLU A 17 7.68 -6.93 -19.08
N THR A 18 7.71 -7.20 -17.77
CA THR A 18 7.64 -6.15 -16.75
C THR A 18 8.84 -6.20 -15.81
N LEU A 19 9.61 -5.12 -15.77
CA LEU A 19 10.61 -4.88 -14.73
C LEU A 19 9.93 -4.37 -13.46
N LYS A 20 10.42 -4.75 -12.28
CA LYS A 20 9.97 -4.16 -11.01
C LYS A 20 11.12 -3.93 -10.04
N THR A 21 10.96 -2.96 -9.14
CA THR A 21 11.87 -2.77 -8.01
C THR A 21 11.95 -4.05 -7.17
N GLN A 22 13.14 -4.59 -6.99
CA GLN A 22 13.40 -5.76 -6.15
C GLN A 22 13.57 -5.34 -4.68
N GLY A 23 12.95 -6.08 -3.76
CA GLY A 23 13.05 -5.84 -2.33
C GLY A 23 12.76 -4.38 -1.95
N ASN A 24 13.72 -3.73 -1.30
CA ASN A 24 13.67 -2.34 -0.84
C ASN A 24 14.60 -1.40 -1.64
N LEU A 25 14.94 -1.73 -2.89
CA LEU A 25 15.79 -0.89 -3.76
C LEU A 25 15.03 0.35 -4.27
N ASN A 26 14.45 1.11 -3.36
CA ASN A 26 13.53 2.21 -3.62
C ASN A 26 14.10 3.60 -3.26
N ASN A 27 15.40 3.69 -2.99
CA ASN A 27 16.12 4.91 -2.66
C ASN A 27 17.06 5.36 -3.80
N GLU A 28 17.81 6.42 -3.59
CA GLU A 28 18.72 7.04 -4.58
C GLU A 28 19.82 6.11 -5.10
N ILE A 29 20.13 5.02 -4.40
CA ILE A 29 21.08 4.01 -4.85
C ILE A 29 20.36 2.83 -5.50
N GLY A 30 19.27 2.37 -4.88
CA GLY A 30 18.56 1.17 -5.31
C GLY A 30 17.73 1.37 -6.58
N LEU A 31 17.10 2.53 -6.74
CA LEU A 31 16.30 2.82 -7.92
C LEU A 31 17.15 2.87 -9.21
N PRO A 32 18.28 3.58 -9.27
CA PRO A 32 19.15 3.53 -10.43
C PRO A 32 19.63 2.10 -10.76
N LYS A 33 19.95 1.30 -9.74
CA LYS A 33 20.28 -0.12 -9.95
C LYS A 33 19.13 -0.87 -10.63
N THR A 34 17.89 -0.62 -10.23
CA THR A 34 16.73 -1.22 -10.89
C THR A 34 16.64 -0.78 -12.35
N LEU A 35 16.81 0.51 -12.64
CA LEU A 35 16.74 1.04 -14.01
C LEU A 35 17.84 0.48 -14.91
N LEU A 36 19.04 0.18 -14.40
CA LEU A 36 20.12 -0.44 -15.15
C LEU A 36 19.79 -1.87 -15.61
N HIS A 37 18.74 -2.49 -15.11
CA HIS A 37 18.23 -3.78 -15.60
C HIS A 37 17.17 -3.64 -16.69
N LEU A 38 16.83 -2.41 -17.11
CA LEU A 38 15.95 -2.20 -18.26
C LEU A 38 16.63 -2.78 -19.52
N ALA A 39 15.83 -3.53 -20.27
CA ALA A 39 16.25 -4.20 -21.50
C ALA A 39 15.16 -3.98 -22.57
N PRO A 40 15.48 -4.14 -23.86
CA PRO A 40 14.56 -3.86 -24.96
C PRO A 40 13.24 -4.67 -24.93
N GLU A 41 13.25 -5.82 -24.30
CA GLU A 41 12.08 -6.69 -24.09
C GLU A 41 11.08 -6.11 -23.09
N HIS A 42 11.52 -5.34 -22.11
CA HIS A 42 10.64 -4.74 -21.13
C HIS A 42 9.71 -3.70 -21.79
N LYS A 43 8.41 -3.88 -21.58
CA LYS A 43 7.35 -2.97 -22.04
C LYS A 43 6.74 -2.18 -20.89
N ALA A 44 6.96 -2.61 -19.65
CA ALA A 44 6.54 -1.93 -18.45
C ALA A 44 7.64 -1.99 -17.38
N ALA A 45 7.63 -0.98 -16.49
CA ALA A 45 8.48 -0.98 -15.31
C ALA A 45 7.69 -0.45 -14.11
N VAL A 46 7.70 -1.16 -12.99
CA VAL A 46 7.04 -0.75 -11.75
C VAL A 46 8.10 -0.37 -10.73
N ILE A 47 8.25 0.93 -10.55
CA ILE A 47 9.32 1.51 -9.73
C ILE A 47 8.75 2.03 -8.42
N GLU A 48 9.19 1.44 -7.30
CA GLU A 48 8.86 1.91 -5.97
C GLU A 48 9.81 3.04 -5.58
N MET A 49 9.24 4.16 -5.10
CA MET A 49 9.99 5.31 -4.58
C MET A 49 9.81 5.42 -3.08
N GLY A 50 10.91 5.36 -2.35
CA GLY A 50 11.00 5.58 -0.90
C GLY A 50 11.46 6.99 -0.60
N MET A 51 11.10 7.50 0.58
CA MET A 51 11.60 8.79 1.07
C MET A 51 11.68 8.78 2.60
N SER A 52 12.56 9.59 3.12
CA SER A 52 12.63 10.01 4.52
C SER A 52 12.69 11.54 4.64
N HIS A 53 13.11 12.25 3.59
CA HIS A 53 13.30 13.70 3.54
C HIS A 53 12.69 14.31 2.27
N PHE A 54 12.49 15.64 2.29
CA PHE A 54 12.12 16.40 1.09
C PHE A 54 13.22 16.30 0.02
N GLY A 55 12.81 16.34 -1.25
CA GLY A 55 13.70 16.29 -2.40
C GLY A 55 14.13 14.87 -2.81
N GLU A 56 13.87 13.84 -2.00
CA GLU A 56 14.24 12.47 -2.38
C GLU A 56 13.32 11.94 -3.48
N ILE A 57 11.99 12.09 -3.34
CA ILE A 57 11.06 11.69 -4.41
C ILE A 57 11.26 12.53 -5.67
N HIS A 58 11.56 13.82 -5.55
CA HIS A 58 11.94 14.67 -6.68
C HIS A 58 13.07 14.04 -7.51
N ARG A 59 14.20 13.70 -6.88
CA ARG A 59 15.34 13.08 -7.57
C ARG A 59 14.99 11.74 -8.19
N LEU A 60 14.26 10.90 -7.46
CA LEU A 60 13.82 9.59 -7.94
C LEU A 60 12.87 9.72 -9.13
N SER A 61 11.93 10.65 -9.07
CA SER A 61 10.96 10.90 -10.13
C SER A 61 11.61 11.48 -11.38
N CYS A 62 12.47 12.50 -11.24
CA CYS A 62 13.21 13.06 -12.38
C CYS A 62 14.14 12.03 -13.05
N THR A 63 14.68 11.07 -12.28
CA THR A 63 15.49 9.99 -12.84
C THR A 63 14.65 8.95 -13.57
N THR A 64 13.45 8.65 -13.06
CA THR A 64 12.57 7.59 -13.61
C THR A 64 11.68 8.10 -14.73
N GLN A 65 11.24 9.36 -14.66
CA GLN A 65 10.25 9.98 -15.56
C GLN A 65 8.97 9.15 -15.69
N PRO A 66 8.20 8.97 -14.59
CA PRO A 66 7.06 8.07 -14.60
C PRO A 66 5.98 8.52 -15.57
N THR A 67 5.42 7.57 -16.33
CA THR A 67 4.26 7.78 -17.21
C THR A 67 2.93 7.57 -16.51
N ILE A 68 2.93 6.98 -15.31
CA ILE A 68 1.78 6.82 -14.41
C ILE A 68 2.30 6.99 -12.98
N GLY A 69 1.68 7.87 -12.19
CA GLY A 69 1.96 8.03 -10.77
C GLY A 69 0.93 7.33 -9.90
N VAL A 70 1.35 6.77 -8.75
CA VAL A 70 0.43 6.18 -7.76
C VAL A 70 0.83 6.66 -6.38
N ILE A 71 -0.08 7.33 -5.66
CA ILE A 71 0.09 7.70 -4.25
C ILE A 71 -0.95 6.95 -3.42
N THR A 72 -0.49 6.06 -2.55
CA THR A 72 -1.36 5.10 -1.86
C THR A 72 -2.03 5.64 -0.61
N ASN A 73 -1.31 6.41 0.20
CA ASN A 73 -1.83 6.99 1.44
C ASN A 73 -0.88 8.06 1.99
N ILE A 74 -1.39 8.89 2.91
CA ILE A 74 -0.63 9.83 3.73
C ILE A 74 -0.77 9.41 5.19
N GLY A 75 0.14 8.55 5.64
CA GLY A 75 0.20 8.08 7.03
C GLY A 75 1.17 8.91 7.88
N PHE A 76 1.75 8.28 8.90
CA PHE A 76 2.66 8.91 9.86
C PHE A 76 4.14 8.52 9.66
N SER A 77 4.46 7.65 8.69
CA SER A 77 5.85 7.24 8.44
C SER A 77 6.72 8.44 8.07
N HIS A 78 7.91 8.53 8.68
CA HIS A 78 8.90 9.61 8.47
C HIS A 78 8.45 11.00 8.90
N ILE A 79 7.41 11.10 9.77
CA ILE A 79 6.86 12.40 10.20
C ILE A 79 7.87 13.22 11.02
N GLU A 80 8.84 12.57 11.67
CA GLU A 80 9.93 13.24 12.35
C GLU A 80 10.71 14.20 11.45
N ASN A 81 11.00 13.76 10.21
CA ASN A 81 11.78 14.52 9.25
C ASN A 81 10.94 15.49 8.40
N LEU A 82 9.66 15.17 8.20
CA LEU A 82 8.75 15.90 7.32
C LEU A 82 7.79 16.84 8.08
N GLY A 83 7.79 16.77 9.42
CA GLY A 83 7.12 17.66 10.33
C GLY A 83 5.62 17.41 10.53
N SER A 84 4.87 17.09 9.48
CA SER A 84 3.42 16.86 9.54
C SER A 84 2.95 15.95 8.40
N GLN A 85 1.66 15.55 8.41
CA GLN A 85 1.05 14.83 7.31
C GLN A 85 0.99 15.68 6.02
N GLU A 86 0.82 17.01 6.13
CA GLU A 86 0.92 17.93 4.99
C GLU A 86 2.35 17.94 4.43
N GLY A 87 3.37 17.86 5.29
CA GLY A 87 4.76 17.71 4.88
C GLY A 87 4.99 16.38 4.14
N ILE A 88 4.41 15.28 4.64
CA ILE A 88 4.44 13.97 3.97
C ILE A 88 3.72 14.02 2.62
N LEU A 89 2.57 14.69 2.55
CA LEU A 89 1.85 14.92 1.29
C LEU A 89 2.72 15.67 0.29
N LYS A 90 3.30 16.79 0.73
CA LYS A 90 4.19 17.61 -0.11
C LYS A 90 5.36 16.80 -0.66
N ALA A 91 6.02 16.02 0.19
CA ALA A 91 7.14 15.17 -0.24
C ALA A 91 6.71 14.06 -1.23
N LYS A 92 5.52 13.46 -1.05
CA LYS A 92 5.02 12.45 -2.00
C LYS A 92 4.58 13.07 -3.32
N LEU A 93 4.09 14.31 -3.32
CA LEU A 93 3.73 15.04 -4.53
C LEU A 93 4.95 15.43 -5.38
N GLU A 94 6.16 15.40 -4.86
CA GLU A 94 7.38 15.53 -5.65
C GLU A 94 7.50 14.49 -6.78
N ILE A 95 6.67 13.42 -6.76
CA ILE A 95 6.58 12.47 -7.88
C ILE A 95 6.17 13.17 -9.18
N LEU A 96 5.41 14.25 -9.09
CA LEU A 96 4.94 15.03 -10.23
C LEU A 96 6.07 15.75 -10.98
N ASP A 97 7.20 16.02 -10.31
CA ASP A 97 8.32 16.79 -10.86
C ASP A 97 9.01 16.08 -12.04
N GLY A 98 8.96 14.73 -12.06
CA GLY A 98 9.50 13.92 -13.16
C GLY A 98 8.43 13.44 -14.16
N MET A 99 7.14 13.68 -13.89
CA MET A 99 6.04 13.27 -14.75
C MET A 99 5.70 14.30 -15.80
N GLN A 100 5.31 13.86 -16.99
CA GLN A 100 4.72 14.78 -17.99
C GLN A 100 3.39 15.35 -17.48
N PRO A 101 3.00 16.56 -17.91
CA PRO A 101 1.78 17.21 -17.42
C PRO A 101 0.49 16.40 -17.66
N ASP A 102 0.42 15.65 -18.75
CA ASP A 102 -0.70 14.80 -19.15
C ASP A 102 -0.62 13.36 -18.61
N ALA A 103 0.45 13.01 -17.89
CA ALA A 103 0.59 11.69 -17.29
C ALA A 103 -0.41 11.51 -16.12
N PRO A 104 -1.17 10.41 -16.10
CA PRO A 104 -2.18 10.18 -15.09
C PRO A 104 -1.58 9.94 -13.70
N LEU A 105 -2.30 10.42 -12.67
CA LEU A 105 -2.02 10.17 -11.28
C LEU A 105 -3.18 9.37 -10.65
N ILE A 106 -2.84 8.30 -9.95
CA ILE A 106 -3.81 7.44 -9.26
C ILE A 106 -3.75 7.75 -7.77
N LEU A 107 -4.90 8.06 -7.18
CA LEU A 107 -5.04 8.48 -5.79
C LEU A 107 -6.04 7.61 -5.02
N ASN A 108 -5.74 7.36 -3.76
CA ASN A 108 -6.66 6.77 -2.81
C ASN A 108 -7.69 7.83 -2.36
N ALA A 109 -8.94 7.66 -2.76
CA ALA A 109 -10.04 8.57 -2.43
C ALA A 109 -10.53 8.44 -0.97
N ASP A 110 -10.15 7.37 -0.27
CA ASP A 110 -10.45 7.22 1.16
C ASP A 110 -9.42 7.96 2.05
N ASP A 111 -8.32 8.45 1.48
CA ASP A 111 -7.32 9.20 2.22
C ASP A 111 -7.70 10.69 2.26
N PRO A 112 -7.88 11.28 3.46
CA PRO A 112 -8.38 12.65 3.60
C PRO A 112 -7.44 13.72 3.03
N HIS A 113 -6.15 13.42 2.87
CA HIS A 113 -5.17 14.33 2.28
C HIS A 113 -5.08 14.18 0.75
N LEU A 114 -5.41 12.99 0.21
CA LEU A 114 -5.35 12.71 -1.23
C LEU A 114 -6.67 13.03 -1.94
N ALA A 115 -7.81 12.75 -1.31
CA ALA A 115 -9.13 12.95 -1.90
C ALA A 115 -9.35 14.37 -2.48
N PRO A 116 -8.95 15.47 -1.80
CA PRO A 116 -9.15 16.83 -2.32
C PRO A 116 -8.34 17.12 -3.59
N LEU A 117 -7.28 16.35 -3.86
CA LEU A 117 -6.39 16.58 -5.00
C LEU A 117 -7.07 16.23 -6.34
N ALA A 118 -8.07 15.37 -6.33
CA ALA A 118 -8.80 14.96 -7.53
C ALA A 118 -9.45 16.12 -8.29
N GLY A 119 -9.78 17.22 -7.59
CA GLY A 119 -10.37 18.43 -8.19
C GLY A 119 -9.44 19.61 -8.33
N THR A 120 -8.16 19.51 -7.91
CA THR A 120 -7.24 20.66 -7.82
C THR A 120 -6.01 20.54 -8.69
N LEU A 121 -5.61 19.34 -9.10
CA LEU A 121 -4.46 19.11 -9.96
C LEU A 121 -4.86 19.16 -11.43
N ASP A 122 -4.09 19.91 -12.24
CA ASP A 122 -4.30 20.05 -13.69
C ASP A 122 -3.63 18.87 -14.44
N ARG A 123 -4.21 17.67 -14.28
CA ARG A 123 -3.82 16.42 -14.96
C ARG A 123 -4.91 15.37 -14.84
N PRO A 124 -4.86 14.30 -15.66
CA PRO A 124 -5.77 13.17 -15.49
C PRO A 124 -5.60 12.52 -14.11
N ILE A 125 -6.68 12.50 -13.32
CA ILE A 125 -6.70 11.84 -12.01
C ILE A 125 -7.63 10.63 -12.10
N TYR A 126 -7.15 9.50 -11.58
CA TYR A 126 -7.95 8.31 -11.35
C TYR A 126 -7.98 8.01 -9.85
N THR A 127 -9.15 7.64 -9.37
CA THR A 127 -9.37 7.43 -7.94
C THR A 127 -9.81 6.02 -7.64
N TYR A 128 -9.40 5.50 -6.48
CA TYR A 128 -9.91 4.26 -5.94
C TYR A 128 -10.20 4.40 -4.45
N GLY A 129 -11.15 3.59 -3.94
CA GLY A 129 -11.51 3.61 -2.52
C GLY A 129 -12.50 2.51 -2.18
N LEU A 130 -12.71 2.25 -0.90
CA LEU A 130 -13.75 1.37 -0.37
C LEU A 130 -14.95 2.16 0.13
N ASN A 131 -14.71 3.37 0.67
CA ASN A 131 -15.74 4.22 1.27
C ASN A 131 -16.14 5.37 0.35
N ALA A 132 -15.26 5.80 -0.54
CA ALA A 132 -15.49 6.88 -1.49
C ALA A 132 -16.33 6.39 -2.67
N LYS A 133 -17.66 6.53 -2.56
CA LYS A 133 -18.62 6.05 -3.56
C LYS A 133 -18.46 6.64 -4.96
N ASP A 134 -17.86 7.83 -5.06
CA ASP A 134 -17.61 8.53 -6.33
C ASP A 134 -16.25 8.20 -6.94
N ALA A 135 -15.48 7.30 -6.33
CA ALA A 135 -14.20 6.86 -6.88
C ALA A 135 -14.39 6.11 -8.22
N ASP A 136 -13.38 6.21 -9.11
CA ASP A 136 -13.44 5.55 -10.42
C ASP A 136 -13.42 4.02 -10.31
N VAL A 137 -12.83 3.49 -9.22
CA VAL A 137 -12.80 2.06 -8.90
C VAL A 137 -13.06 1.87 -7.40
N THR A 138 -14.04 1.03 -7.08
CA THR A 138 -14.41 0.67 -5.71
C THR A 138 -14.45 -0.85 -5.55
N ALA A 139 -14.79 -1.33 -4.37
CA ALA A 139 -15.11 -2.75 -4.15
C ALA A 139 -16.38 -2.89 -3.31
N GLU A 140 -17.15 -3.91 -3.66
CA GLU A 140 -18.34 -4.34 -2.93
C GLU A 140 -18.18 -5.80 -2.50
N ASP A 141 -19.07 -6.29 -1.62
CA ASP A 141 -19.08 -7.67 -1.14
C ASP A 141 -17.73 -8.16 -0.62
N VAL A 142 -16.99 -7.26 0.05
CA VAL A 142 -15.72 -7.61 0.66
C VAL A 142 -15.99 -8.58 1.81
N GLN A 143 -15.85 -9.88 1.54
CA GLN A 143 -16.04 -10.92 2.55
C GLN A 143 -14.77 -11.03 3.39
N GLU A 144 -14.85 -10.48 4.59
CA GLU A 144 -13.75 -10.56 5.55
C GLU A 144 -13.44 -12.01 5.91
N GLY A 145 -12.22 -12.44 5.61
CA GLY A 145 -11.73 -13.80 5.84
C GLY A 145 -12.03 -14.81 4.73
N GLU A 146 -12.74 -14.42 3.68
CA GLU A 146 -12.85 -15.17 2.44
C GLU A 146 -12.26 -14.30 1.34
N ASN A 147 -11.15 -14.58 0.80
CA ASN A 147 -10.35 -13.83 -0.16
C ASN A 147 -11.11 -13.34 -1.43
N ALA A 148 -12.41 -13.14 -1.33
CA ALA A 148 -13.29 -12.77 -2.43
C ALA A 148 -13.81 -11.34 -2.25
N THR A 149 -13.79 -10.57 -3.33
CA THR A 149 -14.38 -9.24 -3.42
C THR A 149 -14.89 -9.00 -4.83
N THR A 150 -15.81 -8.06 -4.98
CA THR A 150 -16.28 -7.60 -6.29
C THR A 150 -15.72 -6.20 -6.55
N ILE A 151 -14.90 -6.05 -7.58
CA ILE A 151 -14.40 -4.74 -8.02
C ILE A 151 -15.48 -4.07 -8.86
N VAL A 152 -15.80 -2.82 -8.57
CA VAL A 152 -16.83 -2.03 -9.24
C VAL A 152 -16.18 -0.80 -9.86
N THR A 153 -16.46 -0.57 -11.14
CA THR A 153 -16.02 0.63 -11.84
C THR A 153 -17.11 1.69 -11.85
N LYS A 154 -16.74 2.95 -11.99
CA LYS A 154 -17.65 4.11 -11.94
C LYS A 154 -18.83 4.03 -12.94
N ASP A 155 -18.64 3.30 -14.03
CA ASP A 155 -19.71 3.03 -15.01
C ASP A 155 -20.63 1.86 -14.59
N GLY A 156 -20.50 1.38 -13.36
CA GLY A 156 -21.35 0.34 -12.76
C GLY A 156 -21.03 -1.10 -13.18
N ARG A 157 -19.94 -1.33 -13.91
CA ARG A 157 -19.52 -2.69 -14.24
C ARG A 157 -18.84 -3.35 -13.03
N THR A 158 -19.12 -4.63 -12.85
CA THR A 158 -18.64 -5.43 -11.73
C THR A 158 -17.71 -6.56 -12.19
N PHE A 159 -16.66 -6.84 -11.43
CA PHE A 159 -15.66 -7.85 -11.75
C PHE A 159 -15.32 -8.64 -10.47
N PRO A 160 -15.71 -9.92 -10.39
CA PRO A 160 -15.30 -10.78 -9.27
C PRO A 160 -13.78 -10.93 -9.22
N ALA A 161 -13.22 -10.73 -8.03
CA ALA A 161 -11.78 -10.86 -7.80
C ALA A 161 -11.52 -11.73 -6.57
N GLU A 162 -10.57 -12.65 -6.68
CA GLU A 162 -10.04 -13.43 -5.58
C GLU A 162 -8.67 -12.87 -5.19
N LEU A 163 -8.49 -12.53 -3.90
CA LEU A 163 -7.22 -12.03 -3.39
C LEU A 163 -6.68 -13.01 -2.35
N PRO A 164 -5.56 -13.70 -2.60
CA PRO A 164 -5.00 -14.68 -1.65
C PRO A 164 -4.28 -14.01 -0.47
N CYS A 165 -4.90 -12.98 0.08
CA CYS A 165 -4.41 -12.20 1.21
C CYS A 165 -5.58 -11.54 1.95
N VAL A 166 -5.47 -11.41 3.26
CA VAL A 166 -6.53 -10.89 4.11
C VAL A 166 -6.36 -9.39 4.39
N GLY A 167 -7.46 -8.73 4.75
CA GLY A 167 -7.51 -7.36 5.22
C GLY A 167 -7.83 -6.32 4.15
N LEU A 168 -8.63 -5.33 4.54
CA LEU A 168 -9.13 -4.26 3.67
C LEU A 168 -8.01 -3.47 2.96
N HIS A 169 -6.86 -3.31 3.62
CA HIS A 169 -5.70 -2.65 3.00
C HIS A 169 -5.15 -3.42 1.78
N ASN A 170 -5.31 -4.75 1.72
CA ASN A 170 -4.93 -5.53 0.55
C ASN A 170 -5.96 -5.39 -0.58
N VAL A 171 -7.25 -5.25 -0.25
CA VAL A 171 -8.26 -4.86 -1.24
C VAL A 171 -7.91 -3.49 -1.83
N MET A 172 -7.57 -2.50 -1.02
CA MET A 172 -7.11 -1.19 -1.49
C MET A 172 -5.87 -1.28 -2.40
N ASN A 173 -4.91 -2.14 -2.08
CA ASN A 173 -3.75 -2.38 -2.95
C ASN A 173 -4.16 -2.98 -4.31
N ALA A 174 -5.13 -3.90 -4.31
CA ALA A 174 -5.67 -4.51 -5.53
C ALA A 174 -6.45 -3.50 -6.39
N LEU A 175 -7.23 -2.59 -5.77
CA LEU A 175 -7.92 -1.52 -6.49
C LEU A 175 -6.93 -0.58 -7.18
N ALA A 176 -5.84 -0.20 -6.52
CA ALA A 176 -4.76 0.59 -7.14
C ALA A 176 -4.14 -0.15 -8.33
N ALA A 177 -3.88 -1.45 -8.20
CA ALA A 177 -3.34 -2.27 -9.29
C ALA A 177 -4.33 -2.42 -10.44
N PHE A 178 -5.63 -2.53 -10.14
CA PHE A 178 -6.70 -2.57 -11.13
C PHE A 178 -6.73 -1.26 -11.93
N CYS A 179 -6.66 -0.09 -11.27
CA CYS A 179 -6.58 1.21 -11.95
C CYS A 179 -5.41 1.27 -12.93
N VAL A 180 -4.19 0.88 -12.50
CA VAL A 180 -3.01 0.86 -13.37
C VAL A 180 -3.23 -0.06 -14.56
N GLY A 181 -3.71 -1.29 -14.33
CA GLY A 181 -3.99 -2.25 -15.40
C GLY A 181 -4.98 -1.69 -16.43
N ARG A 182 -6.04 -1.03 -15.98
CA ARG A 182 -7.04 -0.39 -16.85
C ARG A 182 -6.46 0.73 -17.70
N ILE A 183 -5.64 1.60 -17.11
CA ILE A 183 -4.93 2.69 -17.82
C ILE A 183 -3.99 2.10 -18.87
N CYS A 184 -3.33 0.98 -18.58
CA CYS A 184 -2.47 0.27 -19.52
C CYS A 184 -3.23 -0.57 -20.58
N GLY A 185 -4.57 -0.51 -20.61
CA GLY A 185 -5.39 -1.20 -21.62
C GLY A 185 -5.61 -2.69 -21.36
N ILE A 186 -5.28 -3.20 -20.17
CA ILE A 186 -5.50 -4.60 -19.81
C ILE A 186 -6.99 -4.82 -19.53
N ALA A 187 -7.54 -5.90 -20.06
CA ALA A 187 -8.94 -6.27 -19.84
C ALA A 187 -9.19 -6.59 -18.35
N PRO A 188 -10.33 -6.17 -17.75
CA PRO A 188 -10.63 -6.38 -16.34
C PRO A 188 -10.52 -7.83 -15.88
N ASP A 189 -11.01 -8.76 -16.69
CA ASP A 189 -10.96 -10.20 -16.36
C ASP A 189 -9.50 -10.71 -16.27
N VAL A 190 -8.61 -10.20 -17.11
CA VAL A 190 -7.18 -10.53 -17.07
C VAL A 190 -6.55 -9.94 -15.80
N ILE A 191 -6.94 -8.73 -15.41
CA ILE A 191 -6.47 -8.11 -14.16
C ILE A 191 -6.89 -8.94 -12.95
N CYS A 192 -8.18 -9.29 -12.86
CA CYS A 192 -8.71 -10.11 -11.76
C CYS A 192 -8.07 -11.49 -11.71
N ALA A 193 -7.88 -12.13 -12.87
CA ALA A 193 -7.18 -13.41 -12.96
C ALA A 193 -5.71 -13.33 -12.50
N ALA A 194 -5.01 -12.23 -12.83
CA ALA A 194 -3.65 -11.99 -12.34
C ALA A 194 -3.61 -11.82 -10.82
N LEU A 195 -4.50 -11.00 -10.25
CA LEU A 195 -4.55 -10.73 -8.81
C LEU A 195 -4.74 -12.00 -7.97
N LYS A 196 -5.46 -12.99 -8.48
CA LYS A 196 -5.62 -14.31 -7.85
C LYS A 196 -4.29 -15.05 -7.60
N HIS A 197 -3.26 -14.73 -8.36
CA HIS A 197 -1.92 -15.34 -8.23
C HIS A 197 -0.96 -14.54 -7.36
N TYR A 198 -1.44 -13.51 -6.68
CA TYR A 198 -0.61 -12.73 -5.77
C TYR A 198 -0.04 -13.63 -4.65
N GLN A 199 1.25 -13.45 -4.36
CA GLN A 199 1.92 -14.12 -3.25
C GLN A 199 2.33 -13.09 -2.20
N PRO A 200 1.92 -13.27 -0.94
CA PRO A 200 2.33 -12.38 0.15
C PRO A 200 3.85 -12.27 0.26
N ILE A 201 4.33 -11.06 0.50
CA ILE A 201 5.75 -10.80 0.68
C ILE A 201 6.16 -11.22 2.09
N PRO A 202 7.32 -11.89 2.27
CA PRO A 202 7.83 -12.22 3.60
C PRO A 202 7.85 -10.98 4.53
N PHE A 203 7.45 -11.16 5.77
CA PHE A 203 7.37 -10.12 6.81
C PHE A 203 6.41 -8.94 6.51
N ARG A 204 5.47 -9.12 5.57
CA ARG A 204 4.40 -8.18 5.25
C ARG A 204 3.05 -8.87 5.37
N GLN A 205 2.56 -9.02 6.62
CA GLN A 205 1.35 -9.79 6.95
C GLN A 205 1.34 -11.20 6.35
N ASN A 206 2.49 -11.84 6.34
CA ASN A 206 2.59 -13.22 5.91
C ASN A 206 1.99 -14.13 6.99
N ILE A 207 0.96 -14.91 6.64
CA ILE A 207 0.27 -15.81 7.55
C ILE A 207 0.88 -17.21 7.39
N GLU A 208 1.47 -17.72 8.46
CA GLU A 208 2.18 -18.98 8.47
C GLU A 208 1.66 -19.91 9.58
N GLN A 209 1.56 -21.21 9.27
CA GLN A 209 1.38 -22.23 10.29
C GLN A 209 2.73 -22.62 10.90
N ARG A 210 2.86 -22.48 12.22
CA ARG A 210 4.05 -22.84 12.99
C ARG A 210 3.66 -23.83 14.11
N GLY A 211 3.61 -25.11 13.79
CA GLY A 211 3.07 -26.13 14.70
C GLY A 211 1.60 -25.86 15.00
N PRO A 212 1.21 -25.73 16.30
CA PRO A 212 -0.18 -25.44 16.67
C PRO A 212 -0.55 -23.95 16.53
N TYR A 213 0.38 -23.08 16.14
CA TYR A 213 0.19 -21.63 16.09
C TYR A 213 0.00 -21.15 14.66
N THR A 214 -0.94 -20.23 14.46
CA THR A 214 -1.02 -19.38 13.27
C THR A 214 -0.28 -18.08 13.58
N VAL A 215 0.75 -17.76 12.81
CA VAL A 215 1.59 -16.56 12.99
C VAL A 215 1.34 -15.58 11.86
N ILE A 216 0.99 -14.34 12.20
CA ILE A 216 0.96 -13.22 11.28
C ILE A 216 2.31 -12.50 11.38
N ALA A 217 3.21 -12.75 10.43
CA ALA A 217 4.51 -12.11 10.39
C ALA A 217 4.43 -10.78 9.64
N ASP A 218 4.41 -9.66 10.37
CA ASP A 218 4.39 -8.28 9.85
C ASP A 218 5.45 -7.42 10.54
N CYS A 219 6.70 -7.84 10.44
CA CYS A 219 7.80 -7.28 11.21
C CYS A 219 8.88 -6.57 10.38
N TYR A 220 8.58 -6.22 9.13
CA TYR A 220 9.52 -5.46 8.30
C TYR A 220 9.68 -4.02 8.77
N ASN A 221 8.59 -3.35 9.11
CA ASN A 221 8.55 -1.98 9.64
C ASN A 221 7.26 -1.79 10.44
N ALA A 222 7.26 -0.81 11.34
CA ALA A 222 6.12 -0.48 12.18
C ALA A 222 5.70 0.98 11.98
N SER A 223 4.40 1.21 11.83
CA SER A 223 3.76 2.52 11.82
C SER A 223 2.35 2.40 12.38
N PRO A 224 1.72 3.49 12.83
CA PRO A 224 0.36 3.42 13.35
C PRO A 224 -0.63 2.75 12.39
N ASP A 225 -0.52 3.05 11.09
CA ASP A 225 -1.40 2.50 10.07
C ASP A 225 -1.17 1.00 9.83
N SER A 226 0.10 0.55 9.79
CA SER A 226 0.40 -0.87 9.60
C SER A 226 0.02 -1.69 10.82
N MET A 227 0.26 -1.17 12.05
CA MET A 227 -0.17 -1.83 13.27
C MET A 227 -1.69 -1.95 13.37
N ARG A 228 -2.42 -0.88 13.04
CA ARG A 228 -3.89 -0.93 12.94
C ARG A 228 -4.35 -2.03 12.00
N ALA A 229 -3.75 -2.11 10.81
CA ALA A 229 -4.10 -3.12 9.83
C ALA A 229 -3.80 -4.55 10.32
N ALA A 230 -2.66 -4.76 10.97
CA ALA A 230 -2.29 -6.07 11.52
C ALA A 230 -3.20 -6.49 12.69
N LEU A 231 -3.51 -5.58 13.60
CA LEU A 231 -4.45 -5.81 14.71
C LEU A 231 -5.86 -6.11 14.20
N TYR A 232 -6.29 -5.40 13.16
CA TYR A 232 -7.58 -5.66 12.51
C TYR A 232 -7.61 -7.10 11.95
N VAL A 233 -6.58 -7.51 11.19
CA VAL A 233 -6.49 -8.87 10.65
C VAL A 233 -6.50 -9.91 11.77
N LEU A 234 -5.71 -9.72 12.83
CA LEU A 234 -5.67 -10.63 13.98
C LEU A 234 -7.06 -10.78 14.64
N ARG A 235 -7.79 -9.66 14.75
CA ARG A 235 -9.16 -9.67 15.30
C ARG A 235 -10.13 -10.48 14.43
N GLN A 236 -9.98 -10.42 13.10
CA GLN A 236 -10.85 -11.11 12.14
C GLN A 236 -10.51 -12.60 11.96
N MET A 237 -9.36 -13.04 12.43
CA MET A 237 -8.98 -14.45 12.34
C MET A 237 -10.00 -15.35 13.02
N LYS A 238 -10.54 -16.33 12.28
CA LYS A 238 -11.48 -17.34 12.79
C LYS A 238 -10.70 -18.38 13.62
N GLY A 239 -11.25 -18.83 14.72
CA GLY A 239 -10.69 -19.90 15.56
C GLY A 239 -10.95 -19.66 17.06
N GLU A 240 -10.85 -20.72 17.84
CA GLU A 240 -11.03 -20.70 19.32
C GLU A 240 -9.71 -20.44 20.09
N GLY A 241 -8.61 -20.26 19.34
CA GLY A 241 -7.29 -20.02 19.92
C GLY A 241 -7.15 -18.65 20.55
N ARG A 242 -6.18 -18.53 21.48
CA ARG A 242 -5.81 -17.25 22.08
C ARG A 242 -5.23 -16.30 21.05
N ARG A 243 -5.63 -15.01 21.12
CA ARG A 243 -5.08 -13.93 20.31
C ARG A 243 -3.96 -13.23 21.07
N VAL A 244 -2.76 -13.36 20.56
CA VAL A 244 -1.55 -12.77 21.17
C VAL A 244 -0.93 -11.81 20.17
N ALA A 245 -0.65 -10.58 20.59
CA ALA A 245 0.10 -9.62 19.78
C ALA A 245 1.48 -9.35 20.40
N VAL A 246 2.49 -9.21 19.56
CA VAL A 246 3.84 -8.75 19.92
C VAL A 246 4.12 -7.52 19.08
N LEU A 247 4.13 -6.34 19.71
CA LEU A 247 4.29 -5.06 19.04
C LEU A 247 5.64 -4.44 19.44
N GLY A 248 6.37 -3.92 18.44
CA GLY A 248 7.63 -3.23 18.66
C GLY A 248 7.49 -1.72 18.58
N ASP A 249 8.55 -0.99 18.92
CA ASP A 249 8.60 0.45 18.78
C ASP A 249 8.38 0.87 17.31
N MET A 250 7.64 1.97 17.14
CA MET A 250 7.52 2.68 15.87
C MET A 250 8.58 3.78 15.83
N LEU A 251 9.48 3.71 14.86
CA LEU A 251 10.58 4.65 14.70
C LEU A 251 10.18 5.86 13.82
N GLU A 252 11.01 6.91 13.84
CA GLU A 252 10.88 8.11 13.02
C GLU A 252 9.58 8.91 13.24
N LEU A 253 9.03 8.84 14.46
CA LEU A 253 7.82 9.57 14.85
C LEU A 253 8.13 10.89 15.58
N GLY A 254 9.39 11.11 15.98
CA GLY A 254 9.85 12.30 16.65
C GLY A 254 9.00 12.66 17.89
N LYS A 255 8.58 13.90 18.00
CA LYS A 255 7.76 14.40 19.14
C LYS A 255 6.37 13.76 19.23
N LEU A 256 5.90 13.13 18.18
CA LEU A 256 4.61 12.44 18.15
C LEU A 256 4.68 11.00 18.67
N SER A 257 5.87 10.49 18.95
CA SER A 257 6.08 9.09 19.38
C SER A 257 5.17 8.70 20.57
N PRO A 258 5.12 9.41 21.71
CA PRO A 258 4.26 9.02 22.81
C PRO A 258 2.77 8.95 22.43
N LYS A 259 2.28 9.99 21.74
CA LYS A 259 0.89 10.06 21.29
C LYS A 259 0.52 8.91 20.35
N LEU A 260 1.40 8.58 19.40
CA LEU A 260 1.12 7.55 18.39
C LEU A 260 1.27 6.13 18.95
N HIS A 261 2.17 5.91 19.93
CA HIS A 261 2.24 4.65 20.66
C HIS A 261 1.00 4.44 21.53
N SER A 262 0.56 5.47 22.28
CA SER A 262 -0.69 5.42 23.06
C SER A 262 -1.90 5.12 22.15
N MET A 263 -1.98 5.76 20.98
CA MET A 263 -3.05 5.47 20.02
C MET A 263 -3.05 4.00 19.55
N VAL A 264 -1.89 3.40 19.34
CA VAL A 264 -1.80 1.97 18.99
C VAL A 264 -2.16 1.11 20.19
N GLY A 265 -1.83 1.49 21.41
CA GLY A 265 -2.27 0.86 22.65
C GLY A 265 -3.80 0.82 22.75
N ASP A 266 -4.47 1.95 22.46
CA ASP A 266 -5.94 2.01 22.39
C ASP A 266 -6.52 1.04 21.35
N MET A 267 -5.91 0.99 20.16
CA MET A 267 -6.32 0.04 19.11
C MET A 267 -6.14 -1.41 19.57
N ALA A 268 -5.04 -1.72 20.24
CA ALA A 268 -4.78 -3.06 20.77
C ALA A 268 -5.81 -3.45 21.82
N SER A 269 -6.19 -2.54 22.74
CA SER A 269 -7.21 -2.77 23.75
C SER A 269 -8.57 -3.10 23.14
N CYS A 270 -8.90 -2.51 21.98
CA CYS A 270 -10.14 -2.78 21.25
C CYS A 270 -10.07 -4.02 20.34
N SER A 271 -8.94 -4.71 20.27
CA SER A 271 -8.71 -5.81 19.33
C SER A 271 -9.01 -7.18 19.90
N HIS A 272 -9.60 -7.27 21.11
CA HIS A 272 -9.95 -8.53 21.80
C HIS A 272 -8.74 -9.47 21.93
N LEU A 273 -7.59 -8.92 22.32
CA LEU A 273 -6.38 -9.69 22.59
C LEU A 273 -6.48 -10.39 23.95
N ASP A 274 -6.02 -11.64 24.01
CA ASP A 274 -5.81 -12.35 25.28
C ASP A 274 -4.50 -11.92 25.94
N GLN A 275 -3.52 -11.49 25.14
CA GLN A 275 -2.23 -11.05 25.64
C GLN A 275 -1.55 -10.09 24.65
N LEU A 276 -0.93 -9.04 25.19
CA LEU A 276 -0.10 -8.09 24.46
C LEU A 276 1.31 -8.09 25.05
N PHE A 277 2.31 -8.24 24.18
CA PHE A 277 3.71 -8.01 24.51
C PHE A 277 4.20 -6.77 23.78
N CYS A 278 4.83 -5.87 24.50
CA CYS A 278 5.46 -4.68 23.94
C CYS A 278 6.98 -4.82 23.97
N TYR A 279 7.65 -4.50 22.87
CA TYR A 279 9.09 -4.56 22.74
C TYR A 279 9.65 -3.20 22.32
N GLY A 280 10.45 -2.61 23.20
CA GLY A 280 11.09 -1.32 23.00
C GLY A 280 10.79 -0.33 24.13
N LYS A 281 11.48 0.80 24.11
CA LYS A 281 11.32 1.83 25.16
C LYS A 281 10.10 2.71 24.95
N ALA A 282 9.77 3.00 23.70
CA ALA A 282 8.64 3.86 23.36
C ALA A 282 7.29 3.11 23.47
N SER A 283 7.30 1.79 23.47
CA SER A 283 6.10 0.95 23.62
C SER A 283 5.67 0.81 25.11
N ILE A 284 6.36 1.46 26.05
CA ILE A 284 6.00 1.48 27.49
C ILE A 284 4.94 2.55 27.75
N ASP A 285 4.91 3.60 26.96
CA ASP A 285 3.94 4.70 27.04
C ASP A 285 2.56 4.28 26.51
#